data_2aff85af187e92ab2b7c2701893b7095
#
_entry.id   2aff85af187e92ab2b7c2701893b7095
#
_cell.length_a   1.000
_cell.length_b   1.000
_cell.length_c   1.000
_cell.angle_alpha   90.00
_cell.angle_beta   90.00
_cell.angle_gamma   90.00
#
_symmetry.space_group_name_H-M   'P 1'
#
loop_
_entity.id
_entity.type
_entity.pdbx_description
1 polymer ?
#
loop_
_entity_poly.entity_id
_entity_poly.type
_entity_poly.pdbx_seq_one_letter_code
_entity_poly.pdbx_strand_id
1 'polypeptide(L)'
;MSFGSIVYGVGPFEAFLTKHCVSCHGPNKEKGHLRIDTLSRDFKAGIDSHLWAEVNERINAGEMPPEEEPPPSEKEISEFIAQLDQKLSQGKAARMASRPAVAHYRLSRREYQNTVYDLLGVRYDPAKPGELNEDTLWHG
;
A
#
# COMPACT_ATOMS: atom_id res chain seq x y z
N MET A 1 -24.16 -32.83 27.07
CA MET A 1 -23.01 -32.38 26.24
C MET A 1 -23.32 -30.96 25.77
N SER A 2 -22.72 -29.97 26.41
CA SER A 2 -23.02 -28.55 26.13
C SER A 2 -22.10 -28.09 25.03
N PHE A 3 -22.67 -27.84 23.84
CA PHE A 3 -21.93 -27.21 22.73
C PHE A 3 -21.77 -25.74 23.09
N GLY A 4 -20.60 -25.38 23.59
CA GLY A 4 -20.19 -23.97 23.72
C GLY A 4 -20.05 -23.36 22.35
N SER A 5 -20.98 -22.48 21.96
CA SER A 5 -20.82 -21.62 20.79
C SER A 5 -19.63 -20.69 21.05
N ILE A 6 -18.53 -20.93 20.34
CA ILE A 6 -17.42 -19.99 20.30
C ILE A 6 -17.93 -18.80 19.48
N VAL A 7 -18.35 -17.76 20.17
CA VAL A 7 -18.58 -16.45 19.56
C VAL A 7 -17.19 -15.91 19.20
N TYR A 8 -16.80 -16.01 17.94
CA TYR A 8 -15.67 -15.26 17.43
C TYR A 8 -16.05 -13.78 17.53
N GLY A 9 -15.56 -13.13 18.58
CA GLY A 9 -15.76 -11.71 18.75
C GLY A 9 -15.18 -10.97 17.55
N VAL A 10 -16.03 -10.23 16.86
CA VAL A 10 -15.60 -9.34 15.78
C VAL A 10 -14.60 -8.35 16.39
N GLY A 11 -13.35 -8.38 15.94
CA GLY A 11 -12.32 -7.47 16.47
C GLY A 11 -12.69 -6.00 16.21
N PRO A 12 -12.11 -5.06 16.98
CA PRO A 12 -12.46 -3.64 16.88
C PRO A 12 -12.31 -3.07 15.47
N PHE A 13 -11.37 -3.58 14.69
CA PHE A 13 -11.19 -3.22 13.27
C PHE A 13 -12.41 -3.57 12.42
N GLU A 14 -12.90 -4.79 12.48
CA GLU A 14 -14.06 -5.22 11.71
C GLU A 14 -15.37 -4.61 12.24
N ALA A 15 -15.44 -4.35 13.55
CA ALA A 15 -16.58 -3.67 14.16
C ALA A 15 -16.72 -2.23 13.62
N PHE A 16 -15.61 -1.50 13.48
CA PHE A 16 -15.61 -0.17 12.89
C PHE A 16 -16.11 -0.20 11.44
N LEU A 17 -15.55 -1.09 10.62
CA LEU A 17 -15.95 -1.23 9.20
C LEU A 17 -17.44 -1.55 9.06
N THR A 18 -17.93 -2.49 9.86
CA THR A 18 -19.35 -2.89 9.85
C THR A 18 -20.27 -1.74 10.23
N LYS A 19 -19.88 -0.97 11.25
CA LYS A 19 -20.69 0.12 11.79
C LYS A 19 -20.73 1.35 10.90
N HIS A 20 -19.58 1.71 10.29
CA HIS A 20 -19.41 3.02 9.64
C HIS A 20 -19.21 2.96 8.12
N CYS A 21 -18.86 1.80 7.54
CA CYS A 21 -18.45 1.72 6.14
C CYS A 21 -19.36 0.84 5.28
N VAL A 22 -19.74 -0.35 5.78
CA VAL A 22 -20.44 -1.39 5.00
C VAL A 22 -21.82 -0.95 4.51
N SER A 23 -22.49 -0.01 5.18
CA SER A 23 -23.79 0.51 4.75
C SER A 23 -23.74 1.17 3.37
N CYS A 24 -22.59 1.76 3.00
CA CYS A 24 -22.38 2.43 1.72
C CYS A 24 -21.38 1.70 0.81
N HIS A 25 -20.45 0.92 1.38
CA HIS A 25 -19.39 0.19 0.68
C HIS A 25 -19.48 -1.32 0.96
N GLY A 26 -20.65 -1.90 0.79
CA GLY A 26 -20.95 -3.30 1.11
C GLY A 26 -21.81 -3.98 0.06
N PRO A 27 -22.38 -5.16 0.37
CA PRO A 27 -23.07 -6.01 -0.61
C PRO A 27 -24.32 -5.36 -1.20
N ASN A 28 -24.98 -4.47 -0.46
CA ASN A 28 -26.23 -3.84 -0.89
C ASN A 28 -26.03 -2.48 -1.58
N LYS A 29 -24.85 -1.88 -1.41
CA LYS A 29 -24.53 -0.55 -1.94
C LYS A 29 -23.02 -0.43 -2.14
N GLU A 30 -22.63 0.01 -3.34
CA GLU A 30 -21.24 0.15 -3.76
C GLU A 30 -20.98 1.60 -4.19
N LYS A 31 -20.84 2.50 -3.22
CA LYS A 31 -20.47 3.88 -3.52
C LYS A 31 -18.99 3.97 -3.90
N GLY A 32 -18.68 4.80 -4.91
CA GLY A 32 -17.30 5.02 -5.35
C GLY A 32 -16.57 3.79 -5.87
N HIS A 33 -17.31 2.78 -6.36
CA HIS A 33 -16.75 1.51 -6.85
C HIS A 33 -15.87 0.76 -5.81
N LEU A 34 -16.16 0.98 -4.52
CA LEU A 34 -15.46 0.33 -3.42
C LEU A 34 -16.39 -0.60 -2.64
N ARG A 35 -15.94 -1.83 -2.47
CA ARG A 35 -16.58 -2.89 -1.67
C ARG A 35 -15.65 -3.29 -0.53
N ILE A 36 -15.80 -2.67 0.64
CA ILE A 36 -14.94 -2.94 1.81
C ILE A 36 -15.09 -4.37 2.33
N ASP A 37 -16.28 -4.95 2.20
CA ASP A 37 -16.56 -6.33 2.61
C ASP A 37 -15.80 -7.38 1.79
N THR A 38 -15.39 -7.07 0.57
CA THR A 38 -14.64 -7.98 -0.32
C THR A 38 -13.14 -7.76 -0.32
N LEU A 39 -12.65 -6.65 0.26
CA LEU A 39 -11.22 -6.39 0.33
C LEU A 39 -10.48 -7.47 1.14
N SER A 40 -9.35 -7.89 0.63
CA SER A 40 -8.48 -8.85 1.32
C SER A 40 -8.01 -8.31 2.67
N ARG A 41 -8.09 -9.13 3.72
CA ARG A 41 -7.49 -8.87 5.03
C ARG A 41 -6.07 -9.42 5.15
N ASP A 42 -5.57 -10.05 4.09
CA ASP A 42 -4.17 -10.48 4.02
C ASP A 42 -3.26 -9.32 3.59
N PHE A 43 -2.92 -8.48 4.57
CA PHE A 43 -2.01 -7.36 4.37
C PHE A 43 -0.58 -7.79 4.00
N LYS A 44 -0.20 -9.05 4.29
CA LYS A 44 1.10 -9.61 3.91
C LYS A 44 1.16 -9.89 2.42
N ALA A 45 0.13 -10.49 1.86
CA ALA A 45 0.00 -10.68 0.41
C ALA A 45 -0.10 -9.32 -0.31
N GLY A 46 -0.77 -8.35 0.29
CA GLY A 46 -0.81 -6.96 -0.17
C GLY A 46 -1.63 -6.71 -1.44
N ILE A 47 -2.53 -7.63 -1.81
CA ILE A 47 -3.35 -7.55 -3.03
C ILE A 47 -4.12 -6.22 -3.07
N ASP A 48 -4.82 -5.87 -1.99
CA ASP A 48 -5.64 -4.66 -1.90
C ASP A 48 -5.00 -3.55 -1.06
N SER A 49 -3.67 -3.60 -0.86
CA SER A 49 -2.98 -2.62 -0.01
C SER A 49 -3.16 -1.18 -0.46
N HIS A 50 -3.30 -0.93 -1.75
CA HIS A 50 -3.54 0.40 -2.31
C HIS A 50 -4.94 0.93 -1.96
N LEU A 51 -5.96 0.07 -1.99
CA LEU A 51 -7.32 0.44 -1.60
C LEU A 51 -7.40 0.71 -0.10
N TRP A 52 -6.72 -0.09 0.72
CA TRP A 52 -6.62 0.16 2.16
C TRP A 52 -5.86 1.45 2.49
N ALA A 53 -4.84 1.80 1.72
CA ALA A 53 -4.15 3.08 1.87
C ALA A 53 -5.07 4.25 1.50
N GLU A 54 -5.87 4.12 0.44
CA GLU A 54 -6.86 5.13 0.07
C GLU A 54 -7.94 5.29 1.15
N VAL A 55 -8.46 4.19 1.71
CA VAL A 55 -9.39 4.24 2.85
C VAL A 55 -8.80 5.04 4.01
N ASN A 56 -7.53 4.77 4.35
CA ASN A 56 -6.83 5.48 5.41
C ASN A 56 -6.71 6.98 5.12
N GLU A 57 -6.33 7.33 3.90
CA GLU A 57 -6.19 8.72 3.47
C GLU A 57 -7.51 9.48 3.53
N ARG A 58 -8.61 8.89 3.02
CA ARG A 58 -9.94 9.51 3.03
C ARG A 58 -10.47 9.77 4.43
N ILE A 59 -10.25 8.84 5.36
CA ILE A 59 -10.65 9.01 6.76
C ILE A 59 -9.80 10.11 7.42
N ASN A 60 -8.49 10.11 7.21
CA ASN A 60 -7.60 11.14 7.75
C ASN A 60 -7.89 12.55 7.21
N ALA A 61 -8.32 12.63 5.95
CA ALA A 61 -8.74 13.90 5.33
C ALA A 61 -10.13 14.38 5.80
N GLY A 62 -10.86 13.56 6.56
CA GLY A 62 -12.23 13.84 6.98
C GLY A 62 -13.26 13.76 5.85
N GLU A 63 -12.90 13.13 4.72
CA GLU A 63 -13.81 12.96 3.58
C GLU A 63 -14.78 11.78 3.79
N MET A 64 -14.47 10.88 4.71
CA MET A 64 -15.27 9.71 5.05
C MET A 64 -15.37 9.52 6.58
N PRO A 65 -16.57 9.23 7.08
CA PRO A 65 -17.89 9.24 6.41
C PRO A 65 -18.28 10.63 5.90
N PRO A 66 -19.17 10.71 4.90
CA PRO A 66 -19.66 12.01 4.41
C PRO A 66 -20.52 12.73 5.48
N GLU A 67 -20.66 14.05 5.36
CA GLU A 67 -21.31 14.91 6.37
C GLU A 67 -22.78 14.52 6.69
N GLU A 68 -23.45 13.84 5.75
CA GLU A 68 -24.84 13.38 5.94
C GLU A 68 -24.97 12.16 6.85
N GLU A 69 -23.87 11.47 7.13
CA GLU A 69 -23.86 10.27 7.97
C GLU A 69 -23.35 10.60 9.38
N PRO A 70 -23.83 9.91 10.42
CA PRO A 70 -23.34 10.13 11.77
C PRO A 70 -21.82 9.89 11.88
N PRO A 71 -21.03 10.89 12.30
CA PRO A 71 -19.59 10.74 12.38
C PRO A 71 -19.21 9.74 13.49
N PRO A 72 -18.17 8.91 13.26
CA PRO A 72 -17.55 8.15 14.34
C PRO A 72 -16.95 9.08 15.39
N SER A 73 -16.79 8.61 16.61
CA SER A 73 -16.05 9.37 17.62
C SER A 73 -14.56 9.47 17.26
N GLU A 74 -13.90 10.55 17.69
CA GLU A 74 -12.46 10.74 17.49
C GLU A 74 -11.64 9.53 17.99
N LYS A 75 -12.08 8.91 19.08
CA LYS A 75 -11.46 7.72 19.63
C LYS A 75 -11.59 6.53 18.67
N GLU A 76 -12.80 6.27 18.12
CA GLU A 76 -13.02 5.18 17.16
C GLU A 76 -12.17 5.38 15.91
N ILE A 77 -12.08 6.61 15.39
CA ILE A 77 -11.25 6.96 14.24
C ILE A 77 -9.77 6.69 14.54
N SER A 78 -9.25 7.22 15.65
CA SER A 78 -7.84 7.09 16.00
C SER A 78 -7.42 5.62 16.22
N GLU A 79 -8.27 4.83 16.87
CA GLU A 79 -8.03 3.40 17.09
C GLU A 79 -8.06 2.61 15.78
N PHE A 80 -8.99 2.92 14.88
CA PHE A 80 -9.07 2.27 13.57
C PHE A 80 -7.86 2.60 12.69
N ILE A 81 -7.50 3.89 12.60
CA ILE A 81 -6.34 4.36 11.81
C ILE A 81 -5.06 3.72 12.33
N ALA A 82 -4.83 3.73 13.65
CA ALA A 82 -3.64 3.11 14.25
C ALA A 82 -3.53 1.62 13.89
N GLN A 83 -4.66 0.88 13.92
CA GLN A 83 -4.68 -0.53 13.54
C GLN A 83 -4.43 -0.75 12.05
N LEU A 84 -5.01 0.10 11.19
CA LEU A 84 -4.83 0.01 9.73
C LEU A 84 -3.39 0.33 9.35
N ASP A 85 -2.80 1.39 9.89
CA ASP A 85 -1.39 1.75 9.69
C ASP A 85 -0.45 0.63 10.12
N GLN A 86 -0.71 0.04 11.28
CA GLN A 86 0.08 -1.09 11.76
C GLN A 86 0.01 -2.27 10.80
N LYS A 87 -1.18 -2.63 10.31
CA LYS A 87 -1.38 -3.74 9.35
C LYS A 87 -0.69 -3.47 8.02
N LEU A 88 -0.82 -2.26 7.48
CA LEU A 88 -0.17 -1.85 6.24
C LEU A 88 1.36 -1.85 6.37
N SER A 89 1.89 -1.30 7.45
CA SER A 89 3.34 -1.26 7.71
C SER A 89 3.93 -2.66 7.89
N GLN A 90 3.28 -3.52 8.67
CA GLN A 90 3.71 -4.91 8.86
C GLN A 90 3.64 -5.70 7.54
N GLY A 91 2.61 -5.52 6.75
CA GLY A 91 2.48 -6.15 5.44
C GLY A 91 3.57 -5.69 4.47
N LYS A 92 3.85 -4.38 4.42
CA LYS A 92 4.96 -3.82 3.64
C LYS A 92 6.30 -4.39 4.09
N ALA A 93 6.58 -4.41 5.38
CA ALA A 93 7.82 -4.96 5.94
C ALA A 93 8.00 -6.44 5.58
N ALA A 94 6.95 -7.26 5.70
CA ALA A 94 6.99 -8.67 5.33
C ALA A 94 7.30 -8.87 3.82
N ARG A 95 6.69 -8.08 2.93
CA ARG A 95 6.98 -8.13 1.49
C ARG A 95 8.40 -7.67 1.17
N MET A 96 8.90 -6.65 1.87
CA MET A 96 10.29 -6.19 1.70
C MET A 96 11.29 -7.24 2.15
N ALA A 97 11.04 -7.90 3.29
CA ALA A 97 11.90 -8.96 3.81
C ALA A 97 11.96 -10.19 2.89
N SER A 98 10.89 -10.48 2.14
CA SER A 98 10.84 -11.62 1.21
C SER A 98 11.42 -11.31 -0.18
N ARG A 99 11.79 -10.06 -0.46
CA ARG A 99 12.42 -9.72 -1.74
C ARG A 99 13.82 -10.31 -1.82
N PRO A 100 14.17 -10.90 -2.98
CA PRO A 100 15.55 -11.30 -3.21
C PRO A 100 16.45 -10.06 -3.13
N ALA A 101 17.68 -10.27 -2.67
CA ALA A 101 18.68 -9.21 -2.66
C ALA A 101 18.84 -8.66 -4.09
N VAL A 102 18.57 -7.38 -4.25
CA VAL A 102 18.80 -6.71 -5.54
C VAL A 102 20.27 -6.30 -5.56
N ALA A 103 21.03 -6.93 -6.44
CA ALA A 103 22.37 -6.46 -6.73
C ALA A 103 22.27 -5.13 -7.49
N HIS A 104 22.71 -4.06 -6.86
CA HIS A 104 22.84 -2.76 -7.53
C HIS A 104 24.12 -2.78 -8.36
N TYR A 105 23.98 -2.98 -9.66
CA TYR A 105 25.08 -2.84 -10.59
C TYR A 105 25.17 -1.40 -11.05
N ARG A 106 26.39 -0.87 -11.12
CA ARG A 106 26.64 0.35 -11.87
C ARG A 106 26.36 0.05 -13.35
N LEU A 107 25.55 0.89 -13.99
CA LEU A 107 25.34 0.79 -15.42
C LEU A 107 26.68 0.95 -16.15
N SER A 108 26.93 0.09 -17.13
CA SER A 108 27.99 0.31 -18.10
C SER A 108 27.69 1.59 -18.89
N ARG A 109 28.70 2.17 -19.53
CA ARG A 109 28.55 3.38 -20.37
C ARG A 109 27.46 3.20 -21.43
N ARG A 110 27.40 2.02 -22.04
CA ARG A 110 26.42 1.69 -23.06
C ARG A 110 24.99 1.64 -22.51
N GLU A 111 24.80 0.99 -21.37
CA GLU A 111 23.50 0.92 -20.72
C GLU A 111 23.04 2.29 -20.26
N TYR A 112 23.95 3.11 -19.71
CA TYR A 112 23.66 4.48 -19.34
C TYR A 112 23.24 5.32 -20.54
N GLN A 113 23.98 5.22 -21.67
CA GLN A 113 23.63 5.90 -22.92
C GLN A 113 22.25 5.53 -23.43
N ASN A 114 21.94 4.23 -23.45
CA ASN A 114 20.62 3.76 -23.87
C ASN A 114 19.53 4.28 -22.94
N THR A 115 19.73 4.22 -21.62
CA THR A 115 18.78 4.73 -20.64
C THR A 115 18.53 6.22 -20.82
N VAL A 116 19.58 7.02 -21.00
CA VAL A 116 19.44 8.47 -21.25
C VAL A 116 18.69 8.73 -22.56
N TYR A 117 18.97 7.96 -23.61
CA TYR A 117 18.26 8.08 -24.86
C TYR A 117 16.79 7.73 -24.75
N ASP A 118 16.47 6.63 -24.07
CA ASP A 118 15.08 6.14 -23.90
C ASP A 118 14.24 7.10 -23.05
N LEU A 119 14.86 7.73 -22.04
CA LEU A 119 14.15 8.63 -21.12
C LEU A 119 14.06 10.08 -21.63
N LEU A 120 15.11 10.57 -22.29
CA LEU A 120 15.25 12.00 -22.60
C LEU A 120 15.38 12.28 -24.10
N GLY A 121 15.50 11.27 -24.96
CA GLY A 121 15.75 11.41 -26.38
C GLY A 121 17.15 11.99 -26.74
N VAL A 122 18.04 12.10 -25.73
CA VAL A 122 19.37 12.70 -25.91
C VAL A 122 20.40 11.61 -26.20
N ARG A 123 21.19 11.81 -27.24
CA ARG A 123 22.35 10.97 -27.57
C ARG A 123 23.64 11.69 -27.16
N TYR A 124 24.48 11.01 -26.40
CA TYR A 124 25.83 11.46 -26.10
C TYR A 124 26.85 10.40 -26.58
N ASP A 125 28.07 10.80 -26.81
CA ASP A 125 29.14 9.91 -27.24
C ASP A 125 29.91 9.38 -26.01
N PRO A 126 29.79 8.09 -25.67
CA PRO A 126 30.44 7.53 -24.47
C PRO A 126 31.98 7.41 -24.64
N ALA A 127 32.50 7.60 -25.86
CA ALA A 127 33.91 7.54 -26.11
C ALA A 127 34.65 8.87 -25.89
N LYS A 128 33.90 9.98 -25.67
CA LYS A 128 34.52 11.27 -25.40
C LYS A 128 35.15 11.32 -24.02
N PRO A 129 36.45 11.66 -23.92
CA PRO A 129 37.15 11.80 -22.66
C PRO A 129 36.51 12.87 -21.78
N GLY A 130 36.29 12.56 -20.50
CA GLY A 130 35.84 13.52 -19.49
C GLY A 130 34.34 13.64 -19.30
N GLU A 131 33.52 13.01 -20.11
CA GLU A 131 32.04 13.01 -19.89
C GLU A 131 31.59 11.97 -18.87
N LEU A 132 32.23 10.79 -18.84
CA LEU A 132 31.99 9.74 -17.87
C LEU A 132 33.29 9.05 -17.47
N ASN A 133 33.37 8.61 -16.22
CA ASN A 133 34.48 7.77 -15.76
C ASN A 133 34.50 6.44 -16.51
N GLU A 134 35.69 5.84 -16.66
CA GLU A 134 35.81 4.51 -17.24
C GLU A 134 35.03 3.45 -16.47
N ASP A 135 34.50 2.46 -17.21
CA ASP A 135 33.86 1.31 -16.58
C ASP A 135 34.93 0.46 -15.87
N THR A 136 34.98 0.52 -14.57
CA THR A 136 35.85 -0.30 -13.72
C THR A 136 35.02 -1.41 -13.08
N LEU A 137 35.63 -2.60 -12.99
CA LEU A 137 35.05 -3.70 -12.20
C LEU A 137 35.04 -3.29 -10.72
N TRP A 138 33.85 -3.13 -10.19
CA TRP A 138 33.65 -2.86 -8.77
C TRP A 138 33.66 -4.20 -8.02
N HIS A 139 34.74 -4.47 -7.33
CA HIS A 139 34.83 -5.58 -6.37
C HIS A 139 34.28 -5.06 -5.04
N GLY A 140 32.93 -5.20 -4.82
CA GLY A 140 32.27 -4.90 -3.57
C GLY A 140 32.46 -6.00 -2.54
#